data_3ad7bcaa340644a3534cd211b2b4c2f3
#
_entry.id   3ad7bcaa340644a3534cd211b2b4c2f3
#
_cell.length_a   1.000
_cell.length_b   1.000
_cell.length_c   1.000
_cell.angle_alpha   90.00
_cell.angle_beta   90.00
_cell.angle_gamma   90.00
#
_symmetry.space_group_name_H-M   'P 1'
#
loop_
_entity.id
_entity.type
_entity.pdbx_description
1 polymer ?
#
loop_
_entity_poly.entity_id
_entity_poly.type
_entity_poly.pdbx_seq_one_letter_code
_entity_poly.pdbx_strand_id
1 'polypeptide(L)'
;GIKGITDGEFRRATWHLDFMWGFNGVEHKKTENGVTFHGEQALIDDTWLSGEISVDSHPFVEHYKFVKALEDENTVAKQTIPAPAQFFQQFIIPANIETTRKFYSTDEELINDIANGYKKVIKDLYDAGCRNIQFDDCTWGVLVAEGSVNRYGEDADFKSISEKLLKVNNLAIEGKP
;
A
#
# COMPACT_ATOMS: atom_id res chain seq x y z
N GLY A 1 -2.99 4.46 29.91
CA GLY A 1 -3.56 3.59 28.90
C GLY A 1 -3.12 3.96 27.48
N ILE A 2 -3.46 3.12 26.48
CA ILE A 2 -3.21 3.41 25.06
C ILE A 2 -4.19 4.50 24.62
N LYS A 3 -3.67 5.57 24.02
CA LYS A 3 -4.48 6.72 23.60
C LYS A 3 -4.86 6.68 22.11
N GLY A 4 -4.12 5.93 21.28
CA GLY A 4 -4.45 5.76 19.87
C GLY A 4 -5.43 4.61 19.65
N ILE A 5 -6.52 4.86 18.94
CA ILE A 5 -7.48 3.83 18.54
C ILE A 5 -7.47 3.66 17.02
N THR A 6 -7.61 2.42 16.55
CA THR A 6 -7.70 2.04 15.14
C THR A 6 -8.89 1.11 14.93
N ASP A 7 -9.21 0.78 13.68
CA ASP A 7 -10.20 -0.27 13.37
C ASP A 7 -9.64 -1.69 13.50
N GLY A 8 -8.37 -1.83 13.91
CA GLY A 8 -7.67 -3.11 13.98
C GLY A 8 -7.54 -3.83 12.64
N GLU A 9 -7.76 -3.11 11.54
CA GLU A 9 -7.76 -3.63 10.17
C GLU A 9 -8.83 -4.70 9.90
N PHE A 10 -9.81 -4.80 10.79
CA PHE A 10 -10.82 -5.84 10.78
C PHE A 10 -11.69 -5.86 9.51
N ARG A 11 -11.75 -4.74 8.76
CA ARG A 11 -12.46 -4.63 7.49
C ARG A 11 -11.67 -5.11 6.29
N ARG A 12 -10.40 -5.49 6.47
CA ARG A 12 -9.51 -5.89 5.38
C ARG A 12 -9.41 -7.41 5.32
N ALA A 13 -9.52 -7.98 4.13
CA ALA A 13 -9.17 -9.38 3.89
C ALA A 13 -7.63 -9.53 3.87
N THR A 14 -6.95 -8.57 3.26
CA THR A 14 -5.48 -8.49 3.21
C THR A 14 -5.06 -7.07 3.57
N TRP A 15 -4.21 -6.90 4.56
CA TRP A 15 -3.86 -5.61 5.17
C TRP A 15 -3.40 -4.53 4.15
N HIS A 16 -2.73 -4.92 3.08
CA HIS A 16 -2.17 -4.01 2.06
C HIS A 16 -2.95 -4.02 0.74
N LEU A 17 -3.43 -5.18 0.26
CA LEU A 17 -4.09 -5.26 -1.03
C LEU A 17 -5.45 -4.55 -1.04
N ASP A 18 -6.23 -4.66 0.03
CA ASP A 18 -7.50 -3.95 0.17
C ASP A 18 -7.35 -2.42 0.02
N PHE A 19 -6.22 -1.86 0.46
CA PHE A 19 -5.92 -0.46 0.20
C PHE A 19 -5.64 -0.21 -1.29
N MET A 20 -4.84 -1.06 -1.92
CA MET A 20 -4.49 -0.90 -3.35
C MET A 20 -5.73 -1.00 -4.24
N TRP A 21 -6.68 -1.86 -3.91
CA TRP A 21 -7.96 -2.01 -4.65
C TRP A 21 -8.90 -0.81 -4.51
N GLY A 22 -8.63 0.11 -3.62
CA GLY A 22 -9.30 1.41 -3.53
C GLY A 22 -8.88 2.40 -4.60
N PHE A 23 -7.89 2.07 -5.44
CA PHE A 23 -7.40 2.91 -6.55
C PHE A 23 -7.99 2.44 -7.89
N ASN A 24 -8.26 3.39 -8.78
CA ASN A 24 -8.56 3.10 -10.19
C ASN A 24 -7.32 2.49 -10.84
N GLY A 25 -7.53 1.62 -11.81
CA GLY A 25 -6.45 0.96 -12.55
C GLY A 25 -5.83 -0.24 -11.82
N VAL A 26 -6.30 -0.58 -10.62
CA VAL A 26 -5.87 -1.76 -9.86
C VAL A 26 -6.99 -2.78 -9.81
N GLU A 27 -6.74 -3.97 -10.31
CA GLU A 27 -7.69 -5.07 -10.35
C GLU A 27 -7.30 -6.19 -9.41
N HIS A 28 -8.28 -7.00 -9.03
CA HIS A 28 -8.02 -8.21 -8.27
C HIS A 28 -8.93 -9.36 -8.71
N LYS A 29 -8.47 -10.58 -8.44
CA LYS A 29 -9.26 -11.79 -8.63
C LYS A 29 -9.01 -12.72 -7.46
N LYS A 30 -10.09 -13.25 -6.90
CA LYS A 30 -9.97 -14.33 -5.91
C LYS A 30 -9.24 -15.51 -6.50
N THR A 31 -8.22 -15.98 -5.79
CA THR A 31 -7.45 -17.15 -6.18
C THR A 31 -7.75 -18.33 -5.24
N GLU A 32 -7.67 -19.54 -5.79
CA GLU A 32 -7.71 -20.78 -5.01
C GLU A 32 -6.30 -21.18 -4.54
N ASN A 33 -5.27 -20.49 -5.04
CA ASN A 33 -3.88 -20.71 -4.70
C ASN A 33 -3.46 -19.72 -3.62
N GLY A 34 -2.69 -20.18 -2.64
CA GLY A 34 -2.27 -19.36 -1.52
C GLY A 34 -0.77 -19.50 -1.23
N VAL A 35 -0.32 -18.70 -0.28
CA VAL A 35 1.02 -18.78 0.30
C VAL A 35 0.96 -19.67 1.54
N THR A 36 1.90 -20.59 1.68
CA THR A 36 1.98 -21.48 2.84
C THR A 36 2.78 -20.81 3.95
N PHE A 37 2.15 -20.58 5.11
CA PHE A 37 2.79 -20.12 6.33
C PHE A 37 2.73 -21.24 7.39
N HIS A 38 3.89 -21.68 7.89
CA HIS A 38 3.97 -22.70 8.94
C HIS A 38 3.13 -23.97 8.65
N GLY A 39 3.00 -24.37 7.38
CA GLY A 39 2.21 -25.53 6.97
C GLY A 39 0.73 -25.25 6.72
N GLU A 40 0.25 -24.04 6.94
CA GLU A 40 -1.12 -23.61 6.63
C GLU A 40 -1.15 -22.74 5.37
N GLN A 41 -2.16 -22.93 4.56
CA GLN A 41 -2.33 -22.20 3.30
C GLN A 41 -3.16 -20.94 3.53
N ALA A 42 -2.54 -19.76 3.31
CA ALA A 42 -3.26 -18.49 3.29
C ALA A 42 -3.59 -18.13 1.84
N LEU A 43 -4.87 -18.00 1.52
CA LEU A 43 -5.31 -17.55 0.20
C LEU A 43 -5.07 -16.05 0.07
N ILE A 44 -4.31 -15.65 -0.95
CA ILE A 44 -4.03 -14.26 -1.29
C ILE A 44 -4.56 -14.02 -2.70
N ASP A 45 -5.42 -13.01 -2.84
CA ASP A 45 -5.98 -12.67 -4.12
C ASP A 45 -4.90 -12.16 -5.10
N ASP A 46 -5.03 -12.50 -6.37
CA ASP A 46 -4.18 -11.97 -7.44
C ASP A 46 -4.50 -10.49 -7.67
N THR A 47 -3.47 -9.69 -7.89
CA THR A 47 -3.56 -8.25 -8.12
C THR A 47 -2.68 -7.83 -9.29
N TRP A 48 -3.24 -7.04 -10.22
CA TRP A 48 -2.52 -6.52 -11.39
C TRP A 48 -3.05 -5.13 -11.80
N LEU A 49 -2.32 -4.44 -12.68
CA LEU A 49 -2.79 -3.19 -13.26
C LEU A 49 -3.63 -3.45 -14.51
N SER A 50 -4.77 -2.77 -14.61
CA SER A 50 -5.65 -2.71 -15.77
C SER A 50 -5.68 -1.32 -16.42
N GLY A 51 -4.99 -0.35 -15.82
CA GLY A 51 -4.90 1.04 -16.27
C GLY A 51 -3.86 1.82 -15.47
N GLU A 52 -3.76 3.11 -15.76
CA GLU A 52 -2.97 4.04 -14.94
C GLU A 52 -3.61 4.21 -13.56
N ILE A 53 -2.77 4.34 -12.53
CA ILE A 53 -3.20 4.45 -11.13
C ILE A 53 -3.72 5.86 -10.87
N SER A 54 -4.95 5.94 -10.35
CA SER A 54 -5.54 7.19 -9.87
C SER A 54 -6.49 6.93 -8.71
N VAL A 55 -6.97 7.99 -8.05
CA VAL A 55 -7.96 7.85 -6.99
C VAL A 55 -8.88 9.08 -6.95
N ASP A 56 -10.18 8.84 -6.98
CA ASP A 56 -11.20 9.88 -6.80
C ASP A 56 -11.62 9.99 -5.34
N SER A 57 -11.99 8.85 -4.75
CA SER A 57 -12.32 8.70 -3.33
C SER A 57 -11.87 7.34 -2.85
N HIS A 58 -11.32 7.28 -1.64
CA HIS A 58 -10.77 6.03 -1.11
C HIS A 58 -11.62 5.48 0.03
N PRO A 59 -11.99 4.18 0.04
CA PRO A 59 -12.85 3.59 1.08
C PRO A 59 -12.32 3.76 2.51
N PHE A 60 -11.01 3.84 2.71
CA PHE A 60 -10.41 3.99 4.02
C PHE A 60 -10.71 5.34 4.69
N VAL A 61 -11.16 6.34 3.94
CA VAL A 61 -11.67 7.60 4.51
C VAL A 61 -12.94 7.34 5.33
N GLU A 62 -13.84 6.51 4.82
CA GLU A 62 -15.05 6.12 5.55
C GLU A 62 -14.73 5.19 6.73
N HIS A 63 -13.74 4.29 6.59
CA HIS A 63 -13.24 3.49 7.71
C HIS A 63 -12.69 4.38 8.83
N TYR A 64 -11.91 5.41 8.48
CA TYR A 64 -11.41 6.39 9.44
C TYR A 64 -12.55 7.15 10.14
N LYS A 65 -13.54 7.66 9.40
CA LYS A 65 -14.67 8.39 9.97
C LYS A 65 -15.43 7.56 11.00
N PHE A 66 -15.57 6.24 10.76
CA PHE A 66 -16.17 5.33 11.73
C PHE A 66 -15.36 5.29 13.04
N VAL A 67 -14.05 5.15 12.97
CA VAL A 67 -13.18 5.13 14.17
C VAL A 67 -13.17 6.49 14.85
N LYS A 68 -13.14 7.57 14.06
CA LYS A 68 -13.20 8.95 14.56
C LYS A 68 -14.44 9.21 15.42
N ALA A 69 -15.58 8.64 15.05
CA ALA A 69 -16.82 8.78 15.81
C ALA A 69 -16.79 8.06 17.18
N LEU A 70 -15.78 7.23 17.44
CA LEU A 70 -15.57 6.50 18.70
C LEU A 70 -14.55 7.19 19.61
N GLU A 71 -13.96 8.30 19.19
CA GLU A 71 -13.06 9.09 20.04
C GLU A 71 -13.78 9.63 21.28
N ASP A 72 -13.02 9.71 22.35
CA ASP A 72 -13.42 10.38 23.58
C ASP A 72 -12.32 11.38 24.03
N GLU A 73 -12.44 11.94 25.22
CA GLU A 73 -11.47 12.89 25.77
C GLU A 73 -10.07 12.30 26.00
N ASN A 74 -9.93 10.97 25.99
CA ASN A 74 -8.69 10.26 26.30
C ASN A 74 -8.09 9.55 25.05
N THR A 75 -8.80 9.48 23.94
CA THR A 75 -8.42 8.70 22.77
C THR A 75 -8.42 9.50 21.48
N VAL A 76 -7.54 9.14 20.56
CA VAL A 76 -7.39 9.75 19.22
C VAL A 76 -7.38 8.67 18.16
N ALA A 77 -8.20 8.83 17.13
CA ALA A 77 -8.23 7.93 15.98
C ALA A 77 -6.94 8.03 15.16
N LYS A 78 -6.40 6.88 14.81
CA LYS A 78 -5.25 6.70 13.93
C LYS A 78 -5.66 5.84 12.74
N GLN A 79 -5.26 6.23 11.54
CA GLN A 79 -5.42 5.43 10.33
C GLN A 79 -4.11 4.75 9.96
N THR A 80 -4.12 3.44 9.83
CA THR A 80 -3.02 2.65 9.26
C THR A 80 -3.26 2.42 7.79
N ILE A 81 -2.25 2.61 6.96
CA ILE A 81 -2.28 2.31 5.52
C ILE A 81 -0.93 1.69 5.13
N PRO A 82 -0.88 0.82 4.11
CA PRO A 82 0.41 0.35 3.62
C PRO A 82 1.25 1.52 3.12
N ALA A 83 2.57 1.43 3.26
CA ALA A 83 3.46 2.45 2.72
C ALA A 83 3.39 2.51 1.18
N PRO A 84 3.64 3.68 0.57
CA PRO A 84 3.76 3.79 -0.89
C PRO A 84 4.78 2.83 -1.49
N ALA A 85 5.87 2.55 -0.77
CA ALA A 85 6.86 1.56 -1.15
C ALA A 85 6.27 0.15 -1.29
N GLN A 86 5.34 -0.23 -0.40
CA GLN A 86 4.64 -1.52 -0.46
C GLN A 86 3.77 -1.62 -1.73
N PHE A 87 3.12 -0.51 -2.12
CA PHE A 87 2.35 -0.43 -3.34
C PHE A 87 3.24 -0.53 -4.58
N PHE A 88 4.32 0.24 -4.64
CA PHE A 88 5.29 0.20 -5.74
C PHE A 88 5.90 -1.20 -5.88
N GLN A 89 6.35 -1.82 -4.78
CA GLN A 89 6.90 -3.18 -4.78
C GLN A 89 5.95 -4.18 -5.42
N GLN A 90 4.65 -4.12 -5.13
CA GLN A 90 3.66 -5.07 -5.64
C GLN A 90 3.65 -5.14 -7.17
N PHE A 91 3.91 -4.03 -7.86
CA PHE A 91 3.79 -3.94 -9.31
C PHE A 91 5.13 -4.01 -10.06
N ILE A 92 6.27 -4.02 -9.36
CA ILE A 92 7.59 -4.21 -9.99
C ILE A 92 8.13 -5.65 -9.84
N ILE A 93 7.51 -6.50 -9.04
CA ILE A 93 7.92 -7.90 -8.92
C ILE A 93 7.69 -8.66 -10.24
N PRO A 94 8.48 -9.74 -10.52
CA PRO A 94 8.39 -10.51 -11.76
C PRO A 94 6.97 -10.95 -12.14
N ALA A 95 6.14 -11.28 -11.16
CA ALA A 95 4.76 -11.71 -11.39
C ALA A 95 3.86 -10.63 -12.04
N ASN A 96 4.16 -9.35 -11.82
CA ASN A 96 3.31 -8.23 -12.25
C ASN A 96 3.96 -7.28 -13.24
N ILE A 97 5.28 -7.34 -13.39
CA ILE A 97 6.03 -6.34 -14.18
C ILE A 97 5.57 -6.27 -15.65
N GLU A 98 5.23 -7.38 -16.28
CA GLU A 98 4.77 -7.40 -17.68
C GLU A 98 3.44 -6.66 -17.85
N THR A 99 2.49 -6.83 -16.92
CA THR A 99 1.23 -6.10 -16.93
C THR A 99 1.44 -4.63 -16.60
N THR A 100 2.31 -4.33 -15.67
CA THR A 100 2.66 -2.96 -15.30
C THR A 100 3.26 -2.20 -16.47
N ARG A 101 4.14 -2.81 -17.25
CA ARG A 101 4.79 -2.18 -18.42
C ARG A 101 3.84 -1.89 -19.59
N LYS A 102 2.61 -2.38 -19.55
CA LYS A 102 1.58 -1.99 -20.55
C LYS A 102 1.07 -0.56 -20.32
N PHE A 103 1.16 -0.05 -19.09
CA PHE A 103 0.65 1.26 -18.70
C PHE A 103 1.77 2.23 -18.30
N TYR A 104 2.88 1.72 -17.77
CA TYR A 104 4.01 2.49 -17.29
C TYR A 104 5.30 2.04 -17.97
N SER A 105 5.83 2.87 -18.87
CA SER A 105 7.09 2.59 -19.57
C SER A 105 8.29 2.61 -18.63
N THR A 106 8.21 3.39 -17.58
CA THR A 106 9.28 3.60 -16.60
C THR A 106 8.77 3.44 -15.17
N ASP A 107 9.67 3.12 -14.24
CA ASP A 107 9.37 3.13 -12.81
C ASP A 107 9.06 4.52 -12.29
N GLU A 108 9.62 5.55 -12.92
CA GLU A 108 9.40 6.95 -12.54
C GLU A 108 7.94 7.38 -12.73
N GLU A 109 7.32 7.01 -13.85
CA GLU A 109 5.91 7.25 -14.11
C GLU A 109 5.04 6.57 -13.05
N LEU A 110 5.29 5.29 -12.76
CA LEU A 110 4.58 4.52 -11.74
C LEU A 110 4.74 5.14 -10.34
N ILE A 111 5.96 5.55 -9.97
CA ILE A 111 6.26 6.20 -8.69
C ILE A 111 5.47 7.50 -8.54
N ASN A 112 5.40 8.31 -9.60
CA ASN A 112 4.71 9.59 -9.57
C ASN A 112 3.20 9.41 -9.38
N ASP A 113 2.57 8.46 -10.08
CA ASP A 113 1.13 8.23 -9.94
C ASP A 113 0.77 7.63 -8.59
N ILE A 114 1.56 6.68 -8.08
CA ILE A 114 1.40 6.18 -6.71
C ILE A 114 1.51 7.33 -5.71
N ALA A 115 2.56 8.15 -5.80
CA ALA A 115 2.77 9.27 -4.87
C ALA A 115 1.62 10.28 -4.93
N ASN A 116 1.13 10.63 -6.12
CA ASN A 116 0.00 11.54 -6.30
C ASN A 116 -1.29 10.96 -5.71
N GLY A 117 -1.55 9.68 -5.92
CA GLY A 117 -2.68 8.99 -5.32
C GLY A 117 -2.62 9.00 -3.78
N TYR A 118 -1.45 8.74 -3.20
CA TYR A 118 -1.27 8.84 -1.74
C TYR A 118 -1.45 10.26 -1.22
N LYS A 119 -0.93 11.29 -1.92
CA LYS A 119 -1.17 12.70 -1.55
C LYS A 119 -2.67 13.01 -1.47
N LYS A 120 -3.44 12.51 -2.45
CA LYS A 120 -4.91 12.67 -2.45
C LYS A 120 -5.55 11.96 -1.25
N VAL A 121 -5.21 10.69 -0.99
CA VAL A 121 -5.76 9.94 0.15
C VAL A 121 -5.39 10.60 1.49
N ILE A 122 -4.13 11.05 1.65
CA ILE A 122 -3.67 11.75 2.85
C ILE A 122 -4.47 13.04 3.05
N LYS A 123 -4.68 13.80 1.97
CA LYS A 123 -5.50 15.02 2.02
C LYS A 123 -6.93 14.71 2.43
N ASP A 124 -7.56 13.72 1.84
CA ASP A 124 -8.95 13.34 2.16
C ASP A 124 -9.09 12.88 3.62
N LEU A 125 -8.13 12.11 4.11
CA LEU A 125 -8.07 11.72 5.52
C LEU A 125 -7.89 12.96 6.43
N TYR A 126 -7.01 13.90 6.04
CA TYR A 126 -6.83 15.15 6.78
C TYR A 126 -8.10 15.97 6.81
N ASP A 127 -8.79 16.13 5.68
CA ASP A 127 -10.07 16.84 5.57
C ASP A 127 -11.18 16.17 6.40
N ALA A 128 -11.14 14.83 6.55
CA ALA A 128 -11.99 14.06 7.43
C ALA A 128 -11.62 14.21 8.94
N GLY A 129 -10.59 14.97 9.27
CA GLY A 129 -10.14 15.22 10.63
C GLY A 129 -9.01 14.30 11.12
N CYS A 130 -8.43 13.47 10.25
CA CYS A 130 -7.27 12.62 10.60
C CYS A 130 -6.03 13.48 10.84
N ARG A 131 -5.35 13.24 11.96
CA ARG A 131 -4.08 13.89 12.31
C ARG A 131 -2.98 12.88 12.62
N ASN A 132 -3.29 11.60 12.48
CA ASN A 132 -2.37 10.52 12.81
C ASN A 132 -2.52 9.40 11.77
N ILE A 133 -1.65 9.40 10.77
CA ILE A 133 -1.56 8.36 9.74
C ILE A 133 -0.27 7.57 9.99
N GLN A 134 -0.37 6.25 9.97
CA GLN A 134 0.78 5.35 10.05
C GLN A 134 0.97 4.65 8.71
N PHE A 135 2.18 4.72 8.16
CA PHE A 135 2.60 3.89 7.04
C PHE A 135 3.18 2.57 7.56
N ASP A 136 2.58 1.46 7.15
CA ASP A 136 3.09 0.13 7.43
C ASP A 136 3.95 -0.33 6.24
N ASP A 137 5.26 -0.46 6.47
CA ASP A 137 6.25 -0.74 5.43
C ASP A 137 7.03 -2.03 5.73
N CYS A 138 6.65 -3.11 5.06
CA CYS A 138 7.33 -4.40 5.12
C CYS A 138 8.43 -4.57 4.05
N THR A 139 8.59 -3.58 3.14
CA THR A 139 9.50 -3.71 1.99
C THR A 139 10.96 -3.86 2.40
N TRP A 140 11.38 -3.15 3.45
CA TRP A 140 12.74 -3.21 3.98
C TRP A 140 13.08 -4.58 4.56
N GLY A 141 12.13 -5.20 5.25
CA GLY A 141 12.29 -6.57 5.74
C GLY A 141 12.46 -7.58 4.59
N VAL A 142 11.70 -7.39 3.52
CA VAL A 142 11.80 -8.23 2.31
C VAL A 142 13.14 -8.04 1.61
N LEU A 143 13.67 -6.81 1.53
CA LEU A 143 14.96 -6.53 0.89
C LEU A 143 16.15 -7.22 1.57
N VAL A 144 16.13 -7.34 2.89
CA VAL A 144 17.24 -7.92 3.67
C VAL A 144 17.02 -9.38 4.04
N ALA A 145 15.84 -9.93 3.75
CA ALA A 145 15.51 -11.31 4.08
C ALA A 145 16.34 -12.29 3.23
N GLU A 146 16.71 -13.41 3.82
CA GLU A 146 17.24 -14.54 3.09
C GLU A 146 16.22 -15.00 2.03
N GLY A 147 16.64 -15.13 0.77
CA GLY A 147 15.74 -15.44 -0.36
C GLY A 147 15.06 -14.24 -1.01
N SER A 148 15.44 -13.01 -0.68
CA SER A 148 14.93 -11.78 -1.32
C SER A 148 15.07 -11.79 -2.87
N VAL A 149 16.09 -12.45 -3.38
CA VAL A 149 16.30 -12.68 -4.82
C VAL A 149 15.07 -13.34 -5.46
N ASN A 150 14.44 -14.30 -4.78
CA ASN A 150 13.25 -14.99 -5.30
C ASN A 150 12.06 -14.04 -5.49
N ARG A 151 12.01 -12.94 -4.72
CA ARG A 151 10.95 -11.95 -4.81
C ARG A 151 11.14 -10.99 -5.98
N TYR A 152 12.38 -10.56 -6.22
CA TYR A 152 12.70 -9.52 -7.21
C TYR A 152 13.32 -10.08 -8.51
N GLY A 153 13.73 -11.34 -8.52
CA GLY A 153 14.46 -11.98 -9.60
C GLY A 153 15.98 -11.99 -9.39
N GLU A 154 16.67 -12.87 -10.11
CA GLU A 154 18.11 -13.11 -9.93
C GLU A 154 18.97 -11.90 -10.32
N ASP A 155 18.52 -11.11 -11.30
CA ASP A 155 19.24 -9.92 -11.81
C ASP A 155 18.84 -8.61 -11.11
N ALA A 156 18.17 -8.69 -9.94
CA ALA A 156 17.65 -7.51 -9.26
C ALA A 156 18.76 -6.61 -8.73
N ASP A 157 18.73 -5.33 -9.12
CA ASP A 157 19.56 -4.28 -8.54
C ASP A 157 18.92 -3.76 -7.24
N PHE A 158 19.28 -4.40 -6.12
CA PHE A 158 18.75 -4.06 -4.79
C PHE A 158 19.04 -2.62 -4.37
N LYS A 159 20.15 -2.04 -4.84
CA LYS A 159 20.45 -0.64 -4.57
C LYS A 159 19.44 0.27 -5.28
N SER A 160 19.26 0.07 -6.57
CA SER A 160 18.27 0.82 -7.34
C SER A 160 16.85 0.64 -6.80
N ILE A 161 16.48 -0.57 -6.41
CA ILE A 161 15.17 -0.85 -5.81
C ILE A 161 15.00 -0.07 -4.50
N SER A 162 15.97 -0.11 -3.59
CA SER A 162 15.89 0.59 -2.31
C SER A 162 15.78 2.11 -2.47
N GLU A 163 16.52 2.70 -3.42
CA GLU A 163 16.43 4.12 -3.76
C GLU A 163 15.02 4.50 -4.25
N LYS A 164 14.38 3.65 -5.06
CA LYS A 164 13.01 3.87 -5.56
C LYS A 164 11.95 3.72 -4.46
N LEU A 165 12.10 2.73 -3.57
CA LEU A 165 11.22 2.55 -2.41
C LEU A 165 11.26 3.77 -1.49
N LEU A 166 12.46 4.29 -1.21
CA LEU A 166 12.63 5.51 -0.43
C LEU A 166 12.03 6.71 -1.14
N LYS A 167 12.26 6.83 -2.46
CA LYS A 167 11.75 7.93 -3.27
C LYS A 167 10.23 8.01 -3.25
N VAL A 168 9.52 6.91 -3.49
CA VAL A 168 8.05 6.91 -3.53
C VAL A 168 7.45 7.26 -2.17
N ASN A 169 8.03 6.77 -1.06
CA ASN A 169 7.61 7.14 0.29
C ASN A 169 7.77 8.64 0.54
N ASN A 170 8.91 9.22 0.17
CA ASN A 170 9.18 10.64 0.38
C ASN A 170 8.28 11.54 -0.48
N LEU A 171 8.09 11.19 -1.77
CA LEU A 171 7.20 11.94 -2.66
C LEU A 171 5.75 11.94 -2.18
N ALA A 172 5.26 10.82 -1.64
CA ALA A 172 3.89 10.68 -1.16
C ALA A 172 3.56 11.61 0.01
N ILE A 173 4.55 11.96 0.84
CA ILE A 173 4.38 12.86 1.99
C ILE A 173 4.85 14.29 1.73
N GLU A 174 5.39 14.56 0.56
CA GLU A 174 5.82 15.90 0.18
C GLU A 174 4.62 16.85 0.10
N GLY A 175 4.69 17.98 0.82
CA GLY A 175 3.60 18.96 0.85
C GLY A 175 2.36 18.51 1.63
N LYS A 176 2.47 17.47 2.47
CA LYS A 176 1.37 17.06 3.36
C LYS A 176 0.86 18.22 4.20
N PRO A 177 -0.45 18.26 4.52
CA PRO A 177 -1.07 19.31 5.31
C PRO A 177 -0.61 19.30 6.78
#